data_77c21aad786f09ac98b87ae7ec1cf6bd
#
_entry.id   77c21aad786f09ac98b87ae7ec1cf6bd
#
_cell.length_a   1.000
_cell.length_b   1.000
_cell.length_c   1.000
_cell.angle_alpha   90.00
_cell.angle_beta   90.00
_cell.angle_gamma   90.00
#
_symmetry.space_group_name_H-M   'P 1'
#
loop_
_entity.id
_entity.type
_entity.pdbx_description
1 polymer ?
#
loop_
_entity_poly.entity_id
_entity_poly.type
_entity_poly.pdbx_seq_one_letter_code
_entity_poly.pdbx_strand_id
1 'polypeptide(L)'
;MTTPVHTDQDRFLEGVCYDEHKIASSTNPDVTLHLSERRSATTGESIPLLLVHGATIASVLWDNPHPGWSWMNRLALDGFHVFAIDLRGYGRSSRPASFSCAPQDNLPYARAHEVVQDVLDALAFVQNHTGQPSIDLLGGSWGSIICGKLVAERREAAVRRLVLYAPLYCEPESRPQWLPAAHEAQTGAYRQVGIEDLKARWDDEIPVSDPSLWRPPGVFEAIAQRCLRDDAQNPWATDGGFRAPAGTIADLEQVYLGQPLYNGRRIDRPTLLLRGSADPVSTHSDASRLFEKISSQIKQYTVIGNGAHFMIAERVFGQVHQVVRSFLTASF
;
A
#
# COMPACT_ATOMS: atom_id res chain seq x y z
N MET A 1 14.75 2.81 31.00
CA MET A 1 15.10 1.51 30.41
C MET A 1 15.19 1.75 28.91
N THR A 2 16.40 1.73 28.36
CA THR A 2 16.64 1.95 26.94
C THR A 2 16.18 0.72 26.17
N THR A 3 15.15 0.88 25.35
CA THR A 3 14.72 -0.13 24.36
C THR A 3 15.87 -0.41 23.40
N PRO A 4 16.23 -1.67 23.11
CA PRO A 4 17.31 -1.97 22.20
C PRO A 4 16.97 -1.42 20.81
N VAL A 5 17.90 -0.67 20.23
CA VAL A 5 17.87 -0.25 18.83
C VAL A 5 18.04 -1.51 17.99
N HIS A 6 16.97 -2.03 17.40
CA HIS A 6 17.04 -3.12 16.43
C HIS A 6 17.90 -2.66 15.24
N THR A 7 19.04 -3.30 15.05
CA THR A 7 19.91 -3.06 13.90
C THR A 7 19.28 -3.67 12.64
N ASP A 8 19.64 -3.18 11.45
CA ASP A 8 19.15 -3.73 10.17
C ASP A 8 19.39 -5.25 9.99
N GLN A 9 20.25 -5.85 10.82
CA GLN A 9 20.54 -7.29 10.82
C GLN A 9 19.35 -8.18 11.23
N ASP A 10 18.39 -7.66 12.02
CA ASP A 10 17.19 -8.41 12.43
C ASP A 10 16.16 -8.58 11.30
N ARG A 11 16.40 -7.97 10.14
CA ARG A 11 15.53 -8.04 8.96
C ARG A 11 15.77 -9.30 8.12
N PHE A 12 16.94 -9.92 8.23
CA PHE A 12 17.32 -11.04 7.41
C PHE A 12 16.77 -12.35 7.98
N LEU A 13 15.80 -12.93 7.30
CA LEU A 13 15.25 -14.24 7.62
C LEU A 13 16.00 -15.30 6.82
N GLU A 14 16.43 -16.36 7.49
CA GLU A 14 17.08 -17.50 6.85
C GLU A 14 16.17 -18.08 5.74
N GLY A 15 16.75 -18.34 4.58
CA GLY A 15 16.01 -18.84 3.41
C GLY A 15 15.36 -17.77 2.53
N VAL A 16 15.53 -16.49 2.85
CA VAL A 16 15.06 -15.37 2.01
C VAL A 16 16.25 -14.56 1.49
N CYS A 17 16.27 -14.28 0.20
CA CYS A 17 17.17 -13.34 -0.44
C CYS A 17 16.54 -11.94 -0.46
N TYR A 18 17.38 -10.91 -0.26
CA TYR A 18 17.01 -9.51 -0.10
C TYR A 18 17.77 -8.66 -1.12
N ASP A 19 17.03 -8.00 -1.99
CA ASP A 19 17.61 -7.04 -2.93
C ASP A 19 16.79 -5.73 -2.88
N GLU A 20 17.44 -4.62 -3.26
CA GLU A 20 16.81 -3.30 -3.33
C GLU A 20 17.23 -2.64 -4.65
N HIS A 21 16.26 -2.00 -5.30
CA HIS A 21 16.47 -1.40 -6.61
C HIS A 21 16.03 0.06 -6.61
N LYS A 22 16.70 0.83 -7.47
CA LYS A 22 16.31 2.20 -7.81
C LYS A 22 16.02 2.24 -9.30
N ILE A 23 14.81 2.66 -9.66
CA ILE A 23 14.38 2.78 -11.04
C ILE A 23 14.03 4.24 -11.34
N ALA A 24 14.44 4.72 -12.52
CA ALA A 24 14.05 6.05 -12.98
C ALA A 24 12.59 6.06 -13.42
N SER A 25 11.86 7.13 -13.11
CA SER A 25 10.55 7.34 -13.69
C SER A 25 10.67 7.63 -15.18
N SER A 26 9.83 6.99 -16.00
CA SER A 26 9.80 7.20 -17.45
C SER A 26 9.22 8.57 -17.86
N THR A 27 8.51 9.24 -16.94
CA THR A 27 7.83 10.52 -17.22
C THR A 27 8.45 11.72 -16.52
N ASN A 28 9.33 11.49 -15.54
CA ASN A 28 10.00 12.58 -14.84
C ASN A 28 11.43 12.15 -14.44
N PRO A 29 12.47 12.72 -15.07
CA PRO A 29 13.87 12.34 -14.82
C PRO A 29 14.35 12.65 -13.39
N ASP A 30 13.67 13.56 -12.68
CA ASP A 30 14.02 13.91 -11.29
C ASP A 30 13.42 12.92 -10.28
N VAL A 31 12.59 11.97 -10.75
CA VAL A 31 11.95 10.96 -9.90
C VAL A 31 12.68 9.64 -10.02
N THR A 32 13.23 9.18 -8.89
CA THR A 32 13.75 7.83 -8.71
C THR A 32 12.83 7.08 -7.76
N LEU A 33 12.36 5.92 -8.18
CA LEU A 33 11.49 5.04 -7.39
C LEU A 33 12.35 3.96 -6.74
N HIS A 34 11.97 3.58 -5.52
CA HIS A 34 12.60 2.51 -4.77
C HIS A 34 11.73 1.26 -4.82
N LEU A 35 12.34 0.10 -5.09
CA LEU A 35 11.72 -1.21 -4.99
C LEU A 35 12.50 -2.07 -4.00
N SER A 36 11.78 -2.71 -3.08
CA SER A 36 12.30 -3.82 -2.27
C SER A 36 11.95 -5.14 -2.96
N GLU A 37 12.88 -6.09 -2.98
CA GLU A 37 12.71 -7.43 -3.52
C GLU A 37 12.93 -8.48 -2.44
N ARG A 38 12.11 -9.52 -2.43
CA ARG A 38 12.25 -10.71 -1.55
C ARG A 38 11.93 -11.95 -2.38
N ARG A 39 12.81 -12.95 -2.31
CA ARG A 39 12.60 -14.24 -2.96
C ARG A 39 13.17 -15.37 -2.10
N SER A 40 12.62 -16.54 -2.25
CA SER A 40 13.21 -17.72 -1.60
C SER A 40 14.61 -18.02 -2.14
N ALA A 41 15.50 -18.43 -1.25
CA ALA A 41 16.84 -18.89 -1.64
C ALA A 41 16.82 -20.27 -2.34
N THR A 42 15.71 -21.03 -2.23
CA THR A 42 15.64 -22.44 -2.65
C THR A 42 14.62 -22.73 -3.74
N THR A 43 13.65 -21.84 -3.99
CA THR A 43 12.64 -22.05 -5.04
C THR A 43 13.15 -21.57 -6.40
N GLY A 44 12.75 -22.29 -7.46
CA GLY A 44 13.00 -21.91 -8.84
C GLY A 44 12.14 -20.73 -9.32
N GLU A 45 11.97 -20.61 -10.63
CA GLU A 45 11.16 -19.57 -11.25
C GLU A 45 9.72 -19.57 -10.71
N SER A 46 9.25 -18.40 -10.30
CA SER A 46 7.88 -18.15 -9.85
C SER A 46 7.33 -16.90 -10.51
N ILE A 47 6.00 -16.81 -10.61
CA ILE A 47 5.36 -15.59 -11.09
C ILE A 47 5.57 -14.50 -10.06
N PRO A 48 6.13 -13.33 -10.45
CA PRO A 48 6.38 -12.25 -9.53
C PRO A 48 5.08 -11.62 -9.04
N LEU A 49 5.14 -11.09 -7.82
CA LEU A 49 4.06 -10.33 -7.17
C LEU A 49 4.55 -8.92 -6.86
N LEU A 50 3.91 -7.90 -7.43
CA LEU A 50 4.18 -6.50 -7.12
C LEU A 50 3.15 -5.97 -6.10
N LEU A 51 3.65 -5.45 -4.99
CA LEU A 51 2.86 -4.84 -3.91
C LEU A 51 2.91 -3.30 -4.03
N VAL A 52 1.75 -2.66 -4.05
CA VAL A 52 1.58 -1.21 -4.12
C VAL A 52 0.91 -0.73 -2.84
N HIS A 53 1.58 0.16 -2.09
CA HIS A 53 1.09 0.66 -0.81
C HIS A 53 -0.05 1.68 -0.95
N GLY A 54 -0.72 1.97 0.16
CA GLY A 54 -1.78 2.97 0.27
C GLY A 54 -1.29 4.37 0.59
N ALA A 55 -2.18 5.19 1.16
CA ALA A 55 -1.87 6.50 1.68
C ALA A 55 -1.01 6.41 2.95
N THR A 56 -0.20 7.44 3.22
CA THR A 56 0.52 7.68 4.47
C THR A 56 1.72 6.76 4.69
N ILE A 57 1.51 5.44 4.82
CA ILE A 57 2.57 4.46 5.08
C ILE A 57 3.02 3.87 3.74
N ALA A 58 4.32 3.92 3.49
CA ALA A 58 4.96 3.38 2.30
C ALA A 58 5.02 1.83 2.30
N SER A 59 5.87 1.24 1.47
CA SER A 59 6.05 -0.22 1.37
C SER A 59 6.43 -0.90 2.69
N VAL A 60 6.90 -0.14 3.69
CA VAL A 60 7.18 -0.65 5.04
C VAL A 60 5.96 -1.35 5.69
N LEU A 61 4.74 -1.05 5.27
CA LEU A 61 3.56 -1.78 5.73
C LEU A 61 3.62 -3.26 5.32
N TRP A 62 4.13 -3.55 4.13
CA TRP A 62 4.31 -4.91 3.60
C TRP A 62 5.58 -5.59 4.10
N ASP A 63 6.61 -4.79 4.36
CA ASP A 63 7.92 -5.24 4.85
C ASP A 63 8.20 -4.70 6.26
N ASN A 64 7.27 -4.99 7.18
CA ASN A 64 7.37 -4.53 8.56
C ASN A 64 8.66 -5.08 9.21
N PRO A 65 9.52 -4.19 9.75
CA PRO A 65 10.79 -4.62 10.35
C PRO A 65 10.65 -5.33 11.71
N HIS A 66 9.44 -5.37 12.30
CA HIS A 66 9.22 -6.16 13.51
C HIS A 66 9.40 -7.66 13.23
N PRO A 67 10.16 -8.40 14.04
CA PRO A 67 10.42 -9.82 13.82
C PRO A 67 9.16 -10.65 13.58
N GLY A 68 9.13 -11.38 12.46
CA GLY A 68 8.01 -12.23 12.05
C GLY A 68 6.82 -11.50 11.39
N TRP A 69 6.91 -10.17 11.17
CA TRP A 69 5.81 -9.37 10.62
C TRP A 69 6.04 -8.84 9.21
N SER A 70 7.14 -9.15 8.56
CA SER A 70 7.30 -8.89 7.12
C SER A 70 6.44 -9.84 6.31
N TRP A 71 5.42 -9.29 5.63
CA TRP A 71 4.61 -10.09 4.71
C TRP A 71 5.38 -10.50 3.47
N MET A 72 6.29 -9.65 3.01
CA MET A 72 7.17 -9.96 1.90
C MET A 72 8.01 -11.20 2.19
N ASN A 73 8.59 -11.31 3.40
CA ASN A 73 9.36 -12.48 3.81
C ASN A 73 8.48 -13.74 3.82
N ARG A 74 7.27 -13.64 4.34
CA ARG A 74 6.36 -14.78 4.41
C ARG A 74 5.92 -15.26 3.03
N LEU A 75 5.61 -14.35 2.12
CA LEU A 75 5.30 -14.66 0.74
C LEU A 75 6.50 -15.27 0.01
N ALA A 76 7.72 -14.76 0.24
CA ALA A 76 8.94 -15.31 -0.32
C ALA A 76 9.20 -16.75 0.15
N LEU A 77 8.97 -17.07 1.42
CA LEU A 77 9.06 -18.44 1.96
C LEU A 77 8.03 -19.39 1.33
N ASP A 78 6.85 -18.87 0.94
CA ASP A 78 5.84 -19.65 0.20
C ASP A 78 6.17 -19.79 -1.30
N GLY A 79 7.31 -19.28 -1.74
CA GLY A 79 7.83 -19.45 -3.11
C GLY A 79 7.43 -18.33 -4.07
N PHE A 80 6.84 -17.21 -3.60
CA PHE A 80 6.63 -16.05 -4.45
C PHE A 80 7.90 -15.24 -4.65
N HIS A 81 8.03 -14.59 -5.81
CA HIS A 81 9.04 -13.57 -6.05
C HIS A 81 8.39 -12.19 -5.83
N VAL A 82 8.66 -11.58 -4.70
CA VAL A 82 7.87 -10.43 -4.19
C VAL A 82 8.63 -9.14 -4.36
N PHE A 83 7.97 -8.15 -4.93
CA PHE A 83 8.44 -6.78 -5.04
C PHE A 83 7.47 -5.83 -4.33
N ALA A 84 7.98 -4.79 -3.70
CA ALA A 84 7.18 -3.71 -3.13
C ALA A 84 7.76 -2.36 -3.53
N ILE A 85 6.92 -1.52 -4.15
CA ILE A 85 7.31 -0.18 -4.58
C ILE A 85 7.06 0.84 -3.47
N ASP A 86 7.98 1.77 -3.27
CA ASP A 86 7.71 3.07 -2.69
C ASP A 86 7.32 4.02 -3.84
N LEU A 87 6.09 4.51 -3.86
CA LEU A 87 5.62 5.47 -4.86
C LEU A 87 6.37 6.81 -4.70
N ARG A 88 6.38 7.66 -5.74
CA ARG A 88 7.03 8.97 -5.69
C ARG A 88 6.63 9.77 -4.45
N GLY A 89 7.61 10.34 -3.76
CA GLY A 89 7.39 11.12 -2.53
C GLY A 89 7.18 10.28 -1.27
N TYR A 90 7.16 8.95 -1.36
CA TYR A 90 7.04 8.03 -0.23
C TYR A 90 8.32 7.25 0.05
N GLY A 91 8.44 6.74 1.27
CA GLY A 91 9.47 5.81 1.68
C GLY A 91 10.88 6.26 1.26
N ARG A 92 11.59 5.43 0.51
CA ARG A 92 12.94 5.67 0.00
C ARG A 92 12.98 6.18 -1.44
N SER A 93 11.82 6.41 -2.07
CA SER A 93 11.71 7.11 -3.34
C SER A 93 12.04 8.59 -3.18
N SER A 94 12.46 9.25 -4.28
CA SER A 94 12.85 10.65 -4.24
C SER A 94 11.73 11.57 -3.79
N ARG A 95 12.09 12.61 -3.05
CA ARG A 95 11.21 13.70 -2.63
C ARG A 95 11.26 14.83 -3.65
N PRO A 96 10.11 15.40 -4.05
CA PRO A 96 10.10 16.57 -4.92
C PRO A 96 10.64 17.82 -4.20
N ALA A 97 11.13 18.79 -4.95
CA ALA A 97 11.58 20.07 -4.40
C ALA A 97 10.50 20.80 -3.59
N SER A 98 9.22 20.60 -3.95
CA SER A 98 8.07 21.16 -3.20
C SER A 98 7.98 20.68 -1.74
N PHE A 99 8.65 19.57 -1.38
CA PHE A 99 8.71 19.12 0.02
C PHE A 99 9.69 19.93 0.87
N SER A 100 10.50 20.79 0.26
CA SER A 100 11.37 21.75 0.96
C SER A 100 10.75 23.14 1.11
N CYS A 101 9.51 23.32 0.64
CA CYS A 101 8.71 24.55 0.76
C CYS A 101 7.54 24.35 1.72
N ALA A 102 6.84 25.42 2.07
CA ALA A 102 5.57 25.29 2.79
C ALA A 102 4.57 24.51 1.91
N PRO A 103 3.83 23.54 2.47
CA PRO A 103 3.00 22.65 1.65
C PRO A 103 1.98 23.39 0.80
N GLN A 104 1.38 24.46 1.30
CA GLN A 104 0.36 25.27 0.63
C GLN A 104 0.87 26.06 -0.59
N ASP A 105 2.19 26.19 -0.75
CA ASP A 105 2.78 26.90 -1.90
C ASP A 105 2.75 26.07 -3.18
N ASN A 106 2.34 24.80 -3.11
CA ASN A 106 2.34 23.87 -4.22
C ASN A 106 1.04 23.06 -4.27
N LEU A 107 0.72 22.53 -5.45
CA LEU A 107 -0.42 21.63 -5.64
C LEU A 107 -0.18 20.26 -4.98
N PRO A 108 -1.25 19.50 -4.68
CA PRO A 108 -1.15 18.14 -4.14
C PRO A 108 -0.28 17.24 -5.01
N TYR A 109 0.80 16.71 -4.41
CA TYR A 109 1.77 15.85 -5.10
C TYR A 109 1.35 14.38 -5.04
N ALA A 110 1.71 13.61 -6.08
CA ALA A 110 1.46 12.18 -6.22
C ALA A 110 -0.05 11.84 -6.28
N ARG A 111 -0.76 12.40 -7.28
CA ARG A 111 -2.15 12.03 -7.59
C ARG A 111 -2.20 10.66 -8.28
N ALA A 112 -3.30 9.94 -8.14
CA ALA A 112 -3.48 8.61 -8.72
C ALA A 112 -3.20 8.56 -10.25
N HIS A 113 -3.55 9.62 -11.00
CA HIS A 113 -3.28 9.68 -12.44
C HIS A 113 -1.79 9.82 -12.78
N GLU A 114 -0.96 10.33 -11.86
CA GLU A 114 0.49 10.43 -12.01
C GLU A 114 1.17 9.12 -11.61
N VAL A 115 0.81 8.57 -10.43
CA VAL A 115 1.50 7.40 -9.85
C VAL A 115 1.12 6.07 -10.50
N VAL A 116 0.06 6.03 -11.32
CA VAL A 116 -0.17 4.89 -12.24
C VAL A 116 1.07 4.63 -13.09
N GLN A 117 1.78 5.69 -13.51
CA GLN A 117 3.02 5.54 -14.28
C GLN A 117 4.16 4.95 -13.43
N ASP A 118 4.26 5.28 -12.14
CA ASP A 118 5.26 4.65 -11.25
C ASP A 118 5.06 3.14 -11.19
N VAL A 119 3.81 2.69 -11.12
CA VAL A 119 3.50 1.25 -11.11
C VAL A 119 3.80 0.60 -12.46
N LEU A 120 3.54 1.28 -13.59
CA LEU A 120 3.92 0.79 -14.91
C LEU A 120 5.44 0.65 -15.06
N ASP A 121 6.20 1.63 -14.57
CA ASP A 121 7.66 1.59 -14.58
C ASP A 121 8.20 0.43 -13.73
N ALA A 122 7.57 0.18 -12.57
CA ALA A 122 7.88 -0.96 -11.73
C ALA A 122 7.53 -2.30 -12.39
N LEU A 123 6.38 -2.42 -13.05
CA LEU A 123 5.99 -3.62 -13.79
C LEU A 123 7.00 -3.92 -14.91
N ALA A 124 7.39 -2.91 -15.69
CA ALA A 124 8.38 -3.06 -16.76
C ALA A 124 9.74 -3.48 -16.20
N PHE A 125 10.16 -2.90 -15.06
CA PHE A 125 11.40 -3.33 -14.39
C PHE A 125 11.30 -4.79 -13.94
N VAL A 126 10.22 -5.18 -13.26
CA VAL A 126 10.04 -6.56 -12.75
C VAL A 126 10.02 -7.57 -13.89
N GLN A 127 9.33 -7.30 -15.01
CA GLN A 127 9.34 -8.15 -16.19
C GLN A 127 10.76 -8.34 -16.74
N ASN A 128 11.51 -7.25 -16.93
CA ASN A 128 12.87 -7.31 -17.46
C ASN A 128 13.84 -8.00 -16.49
N HIS A 129 13.70 -7.75 -15.19
CA HIS A 129 14.57 -8.31 -14.15
C HIS A 129 14.36 -9.82 -13.96
N THR A 130 13.10 -10.26 -14.00
CA THR A 130 12.74 -11.67 -13.75
C THR A 130 12.64 -12.51 -15.02
N GLY A 131 12.54 -11.88 -16.20
CA GLY A 131 12.25 -12.55 -17.46
C GLY A 131 10.81 -13.08 -17.56
N GLN A 132 9.96 -12.81 -16.57
CA GLN A 132 8.58 -13.31 -16.53
C GLN A 132 7.62 -12.34 -17.23
N PRO A 133 6.84 -12.79 -18.22
CA PRO A 133 5.91 -11.94 -18.96
C PRO A 133 4.67 -11.56 -18.16
N SER A 134 4.39 -12.28 -17.07
CA SER A 134 3.18 -12.11 -16.25
C SER A 134 3.53 -11.80 -14.80
N ILE A 135 2.82 -10.86 -14.21
CA ILE A 135 3.00 -10.37 -12.84
C ILE A 135 1.65 -10.37 -12.13
N ASP A 136 1.60 -10.83 -10.90
CA ASP A 136 0.46 -10.61 -10.02
C ASP A 136 0.58 -9.24 -9.37
N LEU A 137 -0.52 -8.50 -9.29
CA LEU A 137 -0.53 -7.13 -8.78
C LEU A 137 -1.43 -7.02 -7.55
N LEU A 138 -0.89 -6.46 -6.46
CA LEU A 138 -1.65 -6.18 -5.25
C LEU A 138 -1.56 -4.69 -4.90
N GLY A 139 -2.73 -4.06 -4.75
CA GLY A 139 -2.82 -2.69 -4.26
C GLY A 139 -3.61 -2.60 -2.96
N GLY A 140 -3.06 -1.89 -1.97
CA GLY A 140 -3.72 -1.69 -0.67
C GLY A 140 -4.28 -0.29 -0.50
N SER A 141 -5.51 -0.16 0.01
CA SER A 141 -6.14 1.12 0.30
C SER A 141 -6.12 2.05 -0.93
N TRP A 142 -5.53 3.25 -0.85
CA TRP A 142 -5.34 4.10 -2.03
C TRP A 142 -4.56 3.40 -3.17
N GLY A 143 -3.63 2.51 -2.86
CA GLY A 143 -2.97 1.66 -3.86
C GLY A 143 -3.95 0.76 -4.63
N SER A 144 -5.10 0.41 -4.05
CA SER A 144 -6.15 -0.32 -4.76
C SER A 144 -6.79 0.52 -5.87
N ILE A 145 -6.90 1.84 -5.65
CA ILE A 145 -7.35 2.79 -6.69
C ILE A 145 -6.35 2.80 -7.84
N ILE A 146 -5.06 2.90 -7.54
CA ILE A 146 -3.99 2.95 -8.54
C ILE A 146 -3.96 1.66 -9.38
N CYS A 147 -3.96 0.50 -8.72
CA CYS A 147 -3.94 -0.80 -9.39
C CYS A 147 -5.22 -1.05 -10.19
N GLY A 148 -6.39 -0.71 -9.63
CA GLY A 148 -7.67 -0.79 -10.32
C GLY A 148 -7.73 0.12 -11.55
N LYS A 149 -7.23 1.36 -11.43
CA LYS A 149 -7.13 2.32 -12.53
C LYS A 149 -6.17 1.83 -13.62
N LEU A 150 -5.01 1.31 -13.24
CA LEU A 150 -4.04 0.72 -14.17
C LEU A 150 -4.69 -0.39 -15.01
N VAL A 151 -5.29 -1.37 -14.36
CA VAL A 151 -5.93 -2.50 -15.06
C VAL A 151 -7.10 -2.03 -15.92
N ALA A 152 -7.95 -1.14 -15.40
CA ALA A 152 -9.14 -0.66 -16.11
C ALA A 152 -8.82 0.22 -17.34
N GLU A 153 -7.78 1.05 -17.28
CA GLU A 153 -7.51 2.05 -18.29
C GLU A 153 -6.37 1.67 -19.25
N ARG A 154 -5.32 1.05 -18.74
CA ARG A 154 -4.14 0.68 -19.51
C ARG A 154 -4.25 -0.72 -20.10
N ARG A 155 -5.12 -1.58 -19.54
CA ARG A 155 -5.28 -2.97 -19.95
C ARG A 155 -3.94 -3.71 -20.05
N GLU A 156 -3.07 -3.43 -19.08
CA GLU A 156 -1.69 -3.91 -19.08
C GLU A 156 -1.66 -5.44 -19.14
N ALA A 157 -1.13 -5.96 -20.24
CA ALA A 157 -1.12 -7.40 -20.51
C ALA A 157 -0.26 -8.18 -19.51
N ALA A 158 0.71 -7.49 -18.88
CA ALA A 158 1.57 -8.09 -17.86
C ALA A 158 0.81 -8.50 -16.60
N VAL A 159 -0.30 -7.82 -16.24
CA VAL A 159 -1.05 -8.14 -15.03
C VAL A 159 -1.88 -9.41 -15.23
N ARG A 160 -1.49 -10.48 -14.55
CA ARG A 160 -2.17 -11.77 -14.58
C ARG A 160 -3.38 -11.81 -13.65
N ARG A 161 -3.18 -11.40 -12.39
CA ARG A 161 -4.20 -11.37 -11.32
C ARG A 161 -4.12 -10.06 -10.56
N LEU A 162 -5.26 -9.61 -10.06
CA LEU A 162 -5.39 -8.38 -9.29
C LEU A 162 -5.90 -8.69 -7.88
N VAL A 163 -5.20 -8.19 -6.86
CA VAL A 163 -5.65 -8.23 -5.47
C VAL A 163 -5.86 -6.79 -4.99
N LEU A 164 -7.06 -6.48 -4.54
CA LEU A 164 -7.45 -5.19 -3.98
C LEU A 164 -7.68 -5.36 -2.46
N TYR A 165 -6.66 -4.99 -1.69
CA TYR A 165 -6.66 -5.04 -0.23
C TYR A 165 -7.23 -3.75 0.33
N ALA A 166 -8.23 -3.85 1.23
CA ALA A 166 -8.98 -2.71 1.76
C ALA A 166 -9.39 -1.73 0.64
N PRO A 167 -10.13 -2.21 -0.39
CA PRO A 167 -10.37 -1.45 -1.62
C PRO A 167 -11.17 -0.17 -1.36
N LEU A 168 -10.83 0.86 -2.14
CA LEU A 168 -11.52 2.14 -2.20
C LEU A 168 -11.96 2.40 -3.64
N TYR A 169 -13.19 2.84 -3.83
CA TYR A 169 -13.74 3.03 -5.17
C TYR A 169 -14.69 4.22 -5.29
N CYS A 170 -15.82 4.21 -4.53
CA CYS A 170 -16.87 5.21 -4.65
C CYS A 170 -17.77 5.14 -3.41
N GLU A 171 -17.56 6.01 -2.43
CA GLU A 171 -18.24 5.95 -1.14
C GLU A 171 -18.80 7.32 -0.71
N PRO A 172 -19.94 7.76 -1.29
CA PRO A 172 -20.53 9.05 -0.97
C PRO A 172 -21.25 9.10 0.38
N GLU A 173 -21.50 7.93 0.99
CA GLU A 173 -22.36 7.83 2.17
C GLU A 173 -21.59 7.79 3.50
N SER A 174 -20.27 7.54 3.44
CA SER A 174 -19.45 7.34 4.65
C SER A 174 -18.08 8.01 4.51
N ARG A 175 -17.99 9.27 4.94
CA ARG A 175 -16.72 10.02 4.95
C ARG A 175 -16.00 9.79 6.27
N PRO A 176 -14.72 9.32 6.28
CA PRO A 176 -13.96 9.20 7.51
C PRO A 176 -13.72 10.54 8.19
N GLN A 177 -13.78 10.57 9.54
CA GLN A 177 -13.60 11.80 10.31
C GLN A 177 -12.21 12.43 10.16
N TRP A 178 -11.19 11.60 9.90
CA TRP A 178 -9.82 12.08 9.71
C TRP A 178 -9.58 12.75 8.34
N LEU A 179 -10.51 12.58 7.39
CA LEU A 179 -10.40 13.23 6.08
C LEU A 179 -10.97 14.64 6.16
N PRO A 180 -10.17 15.70 5.89
CA PRO A 180 -10.64 17.08 5.91
C PRO A 180 -11.89 17.30 5.04
N ALA A 181 -12.76 18.26 5.43
CA ALA A 181 -13.90 18.63 4.59
C ALA A 181 -13.44 19.24 3.26
N ALA A 182 -14.21 19.01 2.18
CA ALA A 182 -13.87 19.39 0.82
C ALA A 182 -13.49 20.86 0.61
N HIS A 183 -14.06 21.77 1.41
CA HIS A 183 -13.84 23.23 1.29
C HIS A 183 -12.69 23.73 2.17
N GLU A 184 -12.17 22.92 3.09
CA GLU A 184 -11.10 23.28 4.02
C GLU A 184 -9.73 22.79 3.56
N ALA A 185 -9.73 21.84 2.60
CA ALA A 185 -8.53 21.22 2.11
C ALA A 185 -7.84 22.07 1.04
N GLN A 186 -7.16 23.15 1.43
CA GLN A 186 -5.94 23.52 0.72
C GLN A 186 -4.91 22.44 1.02
N THR A 187 -5.09 21.28 0.37
CA THR A 187 -4.17 20.16 0.45
C THR A 187 -2.92 20.50 -0.33
N GLY A 188 -1.99 21.24 0.20
CA GLY A 188 -0.71 21.55 -0.44
C GLY A 188 0.03 20.28 -0.93
N ALA A 189 1.31 20.41 -1.25
CA ALA A 189 2.10 19.29 -1.82
C ALA A 189 2.14 18.06 -0.91
N TYR A 190 2.22 18.26 0.39
CA TYR A 190 2.33 17.19 1.38
C TYR A 190 1.60 17.57 2.67
N ARG A 191 1.41 16.59 3.53
CA ARG A 191 0.92 16.76 4.90
C ARG A 191 1.97 16.24 5.88
N GLN A 192 2.04 16.86 7.03
CA GLN A 192 2.78 16.37 8.19
C GLN A 192 1.93 15.31 8.89
N VAL A 193 2.53 14.17 9.18
CA VAL A 193 1.88 13.05 9.86
C VAL A 193 2.57 12.83 11.19
N GLY A 194 1.90 13.16 12.28
CA GLY A 194 2.36 12.84 13.63
C GLY A 194 2.28 11.35 13.91
N ILE A 195 3.29 10.79 14.58
CA ILE A 195 3.29 9.37 14.93
C ILE A 195 2.18 9.04 15.92
N GLU A 196 1.97 9.91 16.92
CA GLU A 196 0.91 9.73 17.90
C GLU A 196 -0.48 9.84 17.28
N ASP A 197 -0.68 10.77 16.33
CA ASP A 197 -1.94 10.90 15.59
C ASP A 197 -2.22 9.68 14.72
N LEU A 198 -1.18 9.14 14.07
CA LEU A 198 -1.30 7.92 13.27
C LEU A 198 -1.65 6.71 14.14
N LYS A 199 -1.04 6.63 15.33
CA LYS A 199 -1.34 5.59 16.30
C LYS A 199 -2.76 5.70 16.84
N ALA A 200 -3.17 6.90 17.26
CA ALA A 200 -4.51 7.16 17.77
C ALA A 200 -5.59 6.81 16.74
N ARG A 201 -5.38 7.22 15.48
CA ARG A 201 -6.28 6.86 14.39
C ARG A 201 -6.42 5.34 14.23
N TRP A 202 -5.31 4.59 14.28
CA TRP A 202 -5.38 3.12 14.18
C TRP A 202 -6.09 2.52 15.40
N ASP A 203 -5.81 3.04 16.60
CA ASP A 203 -6.46 2.56 17.82
C ASP A 203 -7.99 2.81 17.78
N ASP A 204 -8.43 3.93 17.23
CA ASP A 204 -9.86 4.28 17.05
C ASP A 204 -10.57 3.37 16.03
N GLU A 205 -9.85 2.79 15.07
CA GLU A 205 -10.39 1.81 14.12
C GLU A 205 -10.65 0.43 14.75
N ILE A 206 -10.01 0.13 15.89
CA ILE A 206 -10.12 -1.15 16.59
C ILE A 206 -11.30 -1.11 17.57
N PRO A 207 -12.34 -1.96 17.39
CA PRO A 207 -13.60 -1.86 18.12
C PRO A 207 -13.56 -2.51 19.52
N VAL A 208 -12.40 -2.48 20.17
CA VAL A 208 -12.21 -3.00 21.54
C VAL A 208 -11.39 -2.00 22.37
N SER A 209 -11.61 -1.99 23.68
CA SER A 209 -10.97 -1.02 24.59
C SER A 209 -9.46 -1.21 24.75
N ASP A 210 -8.94 -2.39 24.46
CA ASP A 210 -7.51 -2.69 24.45
C ASP A 210 -7.04 -3.02 23.05
N PRO A 211 -6.43 -2.06 22.30
CA PRO A 211 -5.94 -2.29 20.96
C PRO A 211 -4.89 -3.38 20.83
N SER A 212 -4.19 -3.75 21.92
CA SER A 212 -3.19 -4.82 21.90
C SER A 212 -3.78 -6.21 21.65
N LEU A 213 -5.09 -6.36 21.84
CA LEU A 213 -5.81 -7.59 21.49
C LEU A 213 -5.88 -7.80 19.97
N TRP A 214 -5.74 -6.74 19.20
CA TRP A 214 -5.76 -6.76 17.72
C TRP A 214 -4.37 -6.50 17.14
N ARG A 215 -3.68 -5.46 17.59
CA ARG A 215 -2.34 -5.09 17.14
C ARG A 215 -1.30 -5.53 18.18
N PRO A 216 -0.40 -6.46 17.85
CA PRO A 216 0.66 -6.85 18.76
C PRO A 216 1.59 -5.68 19.11
N PRO A 217 2.09 -5.62 20.35
CA PRO A 217 3.07 -4.62 20.74
C PRO A 217 4.32 -4.66 19.84
N GLY A 218 4.88 -3.48 19.54
CA GLY A 218 6.09 -3.33 18.73
C GLY A 218 5.86 -3.26 17.21
N VAL A 219 4.73 -3.78 16.71
CA VAL A 219 4.42 -3.81 15.26
C VAL A 219 4.23 -2.40 14.71
N PHE A 220 3.47 -1.55 15.39
CA PHE A 220 3.29 -0.15 15.01
C PHE A 220 4.58 0.64 15.14
N GLU A 221 5.26 0.49 16.26
CA GLU A 221 6.50 1.20 16.59
C GLU A 221 7.59 0.94 15.54
N ALA A 222 7.70 -0.28 15.05
CA ALA A 222 8.64 -0.63 13.99
C ALA A 222 8.31 0.08 12.65
N ILE A 223 7.03 0.16 12.27
CA ILE A 223 6.57 0.94 11.10
C ILE A 223 6.90 2.42 11.30
N ALA A 224 6.53 2.99 12.45
CA ALA A 224 6.71 4.39 12.77
C ALA A 224 8.18 4.82 12.70
N GLN A 225 9.07 4.06 13.34
CA GLN A 225 10.52 4.29 13.29
C GLN A 225 11.06 4.27 11.85
N ARG A 226 10.52 3.39 11.01
CA ARG A 226 10.94 3.32 9.62
C ARG A 226 10.44 4.52 8.84
N CYS A 227 9.20 4.95 9.01
CA CYS A 227 8.68 6.17 8.36
C CYS A 227 9.50 7.40 8.73
N LEU A 228 9.87 7.55 10.01
CA LEU A 228 10.73 8.65 10.47
C LEU A 228 12.13 8.59 9.85
N ARG A 229 12.75 7.42 9.78
CA ARG A 229 14.09 7.26 9.14
C ARG A 229 14.05 7.58 7.65
N ASP A 230 13.01 7.15 6.95
CA ASP A 230 12.89 7.36 5.50
C ASP A 230 12.63 8.83 5.16
N ASP A 231 12.17 9.65 6.12
CA ASP A 231 12.01 11.11 5.99
C ASP A 231 12.92 11.93 6.93
N ALA A 232 14.06 11.38 7.32
CA ALA A 232 15.00 12.01 8.27
C ALA A 232 15.53 13.39 7.82
N GLN A 233 15.47 13.69 6.52
CA GLN A 233 15.87 15.00 5.95
C GLN A 233 14.69 16.00 5.89
N ASN A 234 13.62 15.78 6.61
CA ASN A 234 12.50 16.71 6.68
C ASN A 234 12.90 17.99 7.42
N PRO A 235 13.04 19.16 6.74
CA PRO A 235 13.42 20.41 7.40
C PRO A 235 12.31 20.96 8.33
N TRP A 236 11.11 20.43 8.20
CA TRP A 236 9.94 20.80 8.96
C TRP A 236 9.55 19.74 10.00
N ALA A 237 10.40 18.73 10.21
CA ALA A 237 10.15 17.70 11.21
C ALA A 237 10.08 18.39 12.59
N THR A 238 8.87 18.61 13.08
CA THR A 238 8.62 18.72 14.51
C THR A 238 8.80 17.32 15.09
N ASP A 239 9.30 17.24 16.33
CA ASP A 239 9.58 15.98 17.00
C ASP A 239 8.45 14.94 16.80
N GLY A 240 8.76 13.83 16.12
CA GLY A 240 7.87 12.69 15.95
C GLY A 240 6.92 12.72 14.75
N GLY A 241 7.27 13.36 13.64
CA GLY A 241 6.47 13.35 12.41
C GLY A 241 7.26 13.11 11.12
N PHE A 242 6.56 12.73 10.06
CA PHE A 242 7.09 12.57 8.71
C PHE A 242 6.13 13.16 7.67
N ARG A 243 6.65 13.43 6.46
CA ARG A 243 5.84 13.96 5.35
C ARG A 243 5.25 12.84 4.52
N ALA A 244 3.97 12.97 4.17
CA ALA A 244 3.30 12.13 3.21
C ALA A 244 2.70 12.98 2.08
N PRO A 245 2.82 12.60 0.80
CA PRO A 245 2.19 13.29 -0.31
C PRO A 245 0.70 13.53 -0.07
N ALA A 246 0.20 14.72 -0.42
CA ALA A 246 -1.20 15.06 -0.21
C ALA A 246 -2.10 14.76 -1.43
N GLY A 247 -1.54 14.32 -2.54
CA GLY A 247 -2.31 13.87 -3.70
C GLY A 247 -3.32 12.77 -3.37
N THR A 248 -2.96 11.89 -2.43
CA THR A 248 -3.87 10.86 -1.90
C THR A 248 -5.14 11.43 -1.30
N ILE A 249 -5.04 12.56 -0.56
CA ILE A 249 -6.20 13.20 0.07
C ILE A 249 -7.14 13.74 -0.99
N ALA A 250 -6.59 14.41 -2.01
CA ALA A 250 -7.38 14.94 -3.12
C ALA A 250 -8.07 13.84 -3.96
N ASP A 251 -7.47 12.65 -4.05
CA ASP A 251 -8.08 11.47 -4.69
C ASP A 251 -9.19 10.86 -3.83
N LEU A 252 -8.93 10.71 -2.52
CA LEU A 252 -9.93 10.20 -1.56
C LEU A 252 -11.15 11.11 -1.49
N GLU A 253 -10.94 12.43 -1.58
CA GLU A 253 -12.04 13.38 -1.64
C GLU A 253 -13.00 13.09 -2.80
N GLN A 254 -12.48 12.80 -4.00
CA GLN A 254 -13.31 12.42 -5.14
C GLN A 254 -14.11 11.12 -4.85
N VAL A 255 -13.46 10.12 -4.24
CA VAL A 255 -14.12 8.86 -3.86
C VAL A 255 -15.32 9.13 -2.93
N TYR A 256 -15.13 9.98 -1.92
CA TYR A 256 -16.18 10.33 -0.96
C TYR A 256 -17.20 11.36 -1.48
N LEU A 257 -16.95 11.96 -2.65
CA LEU A 257 -17.95 12.71 -3.40
C LEU A 257 -18.72 11.83 -4.40
N GLY A 258 -18.50 10.52 -4.39
CA GLY A 258 -19.15 9.58 -5.30
C GLY A 258 -18.58 9.61 -6.72
N GLN A 259 -17.35 10.12 -6.91
CA GLN A 259 -16.67 10.24 -8.20
C GLN A 259 -15.53 9.22 -8.29
N PRO A 260 -15.79 8.02 -8.81
CA PRO A 260 -14.76 6.99 -8.92
C PRO A 260 -13.66 7.41 -9.91
N LEU A 261 -12.39 7.15 -9.55
CA LEU A 261 -11.23 7.53 -10.35
C LEU A 261 -10.98 6.60 -11.56
N TYR A 262 -11.76 5.53 -11.69
CA TYR A 262 -11.72 4.61 -12.83
C TYR A 262 -13.06 3.88 -12.99
N ASN A 263 -13.25 3.24 -14.14
CA ASN A 263 -14.44 2.45 -14.39
C ASN A 263 -14.21 0.97 -14.05
N GLY A 264 -14.74 0.51 -12.91
CA GLY A 264 -14.61 -0.87 -12.44
C GLY A 264 -15.11 -1.94 -13.43
N ARG A 265 -16.02 -1.60 -14.36
CA ARG A 265 -16.49 -2.50 -15.44
C ARG A 265 -15.40 -2.86 -16.45
N ARG A 266 -14.28 -2.16 -16.43
CA ARG A 266 -13.14 -2.45 -17.32
C ARG A 266 -12.10 -3.37 -16.68
N ILE A 267 -12.29 -3.80 -15.44
CA ILE A 267 -11.46 -4.81 -14.79
C ILE A 267 -11.92 -6.18 -15.27
N ASP A 268 -11.13 -6.80 -16.11
CA ASP A 268 -11.39 -8.10 -16.77
C ASP A 268 -10.46 -9.24 -16.29
N ARG A 269 -9.51 -8.93 -15.39
CA ARG A 269 -8.56 -9.90 -14.81
C ARG A 269 -9.17 -10.63 -13.63
N PRO A 270 -8.76 -11.89 -13.32
CA PRO A 270 -9.09 -12.54 -12.07
C PRO A 270 -8.80 -11.61 -10.89
N THR A 271 -9.80 -11.32 -10.06
CA THR A 271 -9.72 -10.27 -9.05
C THR A 271 -10.19 -10.74 -7.69
N LEU A 272 -9.38 -10.52 -6.66
CA LEU A 272 -9.74 -10.68 -5.25
C LEU A 272 -9.90 -9.31 -4.60
N LEU A 273 -11.05 -9.08 -3.97
CA LEU A 273 -11.27 -7.99 -3.01
C LEU A 273 -11.23 -8.56 -1.60
N LEU A 274 -10.45 -7.95 -0.70
CA LEU A 274 -10.50 -8.32 0.72
C LEU A 274 -10.43 -7.09 1.62
N ARG A 275 -11.20 -7.12 2.72
CA ARG A 275 -11.25 -6.06 3.72
C ARG A 275 -11.43 -6.61 5.12
N GLY A 276 -11.11 -5.80 6.13
CA GLY A 276 -11.40 -6.10 7.53
C GLY A 276 -12.88 -5.90 7.86
N SER A 277 -13.41 -6.71 8.76
CA SER A 277 -14.82 -6.59 9.20
C SER A 277 -15.08 -5.26 9.92
N ALA A 278 -14.09 -4.72 10.60
CA ALA A 278 -14.15 -3.45 11.35
C ALA A 278 -13.48 -2.27 10.61
N ASP A 279 -13.09 -2.43 9.33
CA ASP A 279 -12.46 -1.37 8.55
C ASP A 279 -13.44 -0.22 8.28
N PRO A 280 -13.25 0.99 8.84
CA PRO A 280 -14.15 2.11 8.63
C PRO A 280 -13.83 2.90 7.35
N VAL A 281 -12.69 2.64 6.72
CA VAL A 281 -12.21 3.35 5.53
C VAL A 281 -12.62 2.61 4.26
N SER A 282 -12.36 1.29 4.20
CA SER A 282 -12.85 0.41 3.14
C SER A 282 -14.16 -0.23 3.62
N THR A 283 -15.28 0.44 3.37
CA THR A 283 -16.58 0.01 3.85
C THR A 283 -17.10 -1.22 3.08
N HIS A 284 -18.07 -1.93 3.65
CA HIS A 284 -18.72 -3.05 2.95
C HIS A 284 -19.47 -2.57 1.71
N SER A 285 -20.13 -1.41 1.81
CA SER A 285 -20.90 -0.82 0.71
C SER A 285 -19.99 -0.48 -0.47
N ASP A 286 -18.82 0.15 -0.21
CA ASP A 286 -17.86 0.51 -1.26
C ASP A 286 -17.26 -0.71 -1.95
N ALA A 287 -16.77 -1.67 -1.16
CA ALA A 287 -16.19 -2.91 -1.68
C ALA A 287 -17.22 -3.73 -2.49
N SER A 288 -18.47 -3.83 -2.01
CA SER A 288 -19.56 -4.53 -2.73
C SER A 288 -19.90 -3.81 -4.04
N ARG A 289 -19.99 -2.49 -4.02
CA ARG A 289 -20.23 -1.66 -5.22
C ARG A 289 -19.17 -1.88 -6.28
N LEU A 290 -17.89 -1.96 -5.89
CA LEU A 290 -16.81 -2.30 -6.82
C LEU A 290 -16.93 -3.74 -7.31
N PHE A 291 -17.14 -4.69 -6.41
CA PHE A 291 -17.26 -6.11 -6.74
C PHE A 291 -18.33 -6.38 -7.80
N GLU A 292 -19.51 -5.76 -7.66
CA GLU A 292 -20.58 -5.87 -8.64
C GLU A 292 -20.20 -5.33 -10.03
N LYS A 293 -19.37 -4.29 -10.09
CA LYS A 293 -18.97 -3.67 -11.35
C LYS A 293 -17.87 -4.44 -12.09
N ILE A 294 -16.99 -5.16 -11.39
CA ILE A 294 -15.90 -5.93 -12.01
C ILE A 294 -16.45 -6.92 -13.03
N SER A 295 -15.97 -6.84 -14.30
CA SER A 295 -16.46 -7.67 -15.41
C SER A 295 -15.83 -9.05 -15.46
N SER A 296 -14.71 -9.28 -14.77
CA SER A 296 -14.08 -10.59 -14.70
C SER A 296 -15.07 -11.65 -14.21
N GLN A 297 -15.10 -12.82 -14.89
CA GLN A 297 -15.87 -13.99 -14.45
C GLN A 297 -15.24 -14.65 -13.22
N ILE A 298 -13.94 -14.43 -12.99
CA ILE A 298 -13.20 -14.94 -11.84
C ILE A 298 -13.00 -13.78 -10.88
N LYS A 299 -13.91 -13.67 -9.91
CA LYS A 299 -13.83 -12.65 -8.87
C LYS A 299 -14.27 -13.19 -7.53
N GLN A 300 -13.56 -12.78 -6.49
CA GLN A 300 -13.82 -13.16 -5.11
C GLN A 300 -13.88 -11.92 -4.22
N TYR A 301 -14.80 -11.91 -3.27
CA TYR A 301 -14.86 -10.92 -2.21
C TYR A 301 -14.80 -11.61 -0.85
N THR A 302 -13.86 -11.18 -0.01
CA THR A 302 -13.62 -11.78 1.30
C THR A 302 -13.59 -10.70 2.38
N VAL A 303 -14.28 -10.98 3.50
CA VAL A 303 -14.23 -10.15 4.71
C VAL A 303 -13.46 -10.92 5.78
N ILE A 304 -12.40 -10.31 6.31
CA ILE A 304 -11.57 -10.84 7.38
C ILE A 304 -12.17 -10.45 8.72
N GLY A 305 -12.66 -11.43 9.47
CA GLY A 305 -13.21 -11.18 10.82
C GLY A 305 -12.15 -10.65 11.77
N ASN A 306 -12.49 -9.69 12.63
CA ASN A 306 -11.60 -9.04 13.59
C ASN A 306 -10.39 -8.32 12.93
N GLY A 307 -10.54 -7.86 11.70
CA GLY A 307 -9.56 -7.02 11.02
C GLY A 307 -10.06 -5.58 10.89
N ALA A 308 -9.21 -4.58 11.14
CA ALA A 308 -9.42 -3.19 10.83
C ALA A 308 -8.76 -2.83 9.48
N HIS A 309 -8.40 -1.57 9.23
CA HIS A 309 -7.78 -1.16 7.97
C HIS A 309 -6.37 -1.73 7.74
N PHE A 310 -5.62 -1.91 8.81
CA PHE A 310 -4.23 -2.38 8.78
C PHE A 310 -4.10 -3.88 9.09
N MET A 311 -5.02 -4.73 8.64
CA MET A 311 -5.10 -6.18 8.89
C MET A 311 -3.76 -6.90 8.76
N ILE A 312 -2.88 -6.43 7.87
CA ILE A 312 -1.57 -7.05 7.62
C ILE A 312 -0.59 -6.83 8.79
N ALA A 313 -0.86 -5.85 9.64
CA ALA A 313 -0.11 -5.55 10.83
C ALA A 313 -0.91 -5.85 12.12
N GLU A 314 -1.98 -6.65 12.00
CA GLU A 314 -2.86 -7.09 13.08
C GLU A 314 -2.80 -8.61 13.24
N ARG A 315 -3.34 -9.13 14.35
CA ARG A 315 -3.32 -10.58 14.68
C ARG A 315 -4.00 -11.46 13.63
N VAL A 316 -4.85 -10.87 12.79
CA VAL A 316 -5.48 -11.55 11.63
C VAL A 316 -4.55 -11.70 10.43
N PHE A 317 -3.31 -11.24 10.52
CA PHE A 317 -2.28 -11.35 9.49
C PHE A 317 -2.24 -12.72 8.79
N GLY A 318 -2.27 -13.81 9.58
CA GLY A 318 -2.27 -15.16 9.04
C GLY A 318 -3.47 -15.50 8.15
N GLN A 319 -4.66 -14.95 8.46
CA GLN A 319 -5.87 -15.14 7.66
C GLN A 319 -5.76 -14.37 6.34
N VAL A 320 -5.30 -13.11 6.38
CA VAL A 320 -5.04 -12.30 5.19
C VAL A 320 -4.07 -13.01 4.25
N HIS A 321 -2.96 -13.47 4.80
CA HIS A 321 -1.93 -14.20 4.06
C HIS A 321 -2.51 -15.45 3.37
N GLN A 322 -3.27 -16.28 4.10
CA GLN A 322 -3.87 -17.51 3.56
C GLN A 322 -4.85 -17.23 2.42
N VAL A 323 -5.71 -16.22 2.56
CA VAL A 323 -6.68 -15.84 1.53
C VAL A 323 -5.97 -15.39 0.26
N VAL A 324 -4.99 -14.48 0.37
CA VAL A 324 -4.24 -13.98 -0.77
C VAL A 324 -3.43 -15.10 -1.43
N ARG A 325 -2.70 -15.90 -0.65
CA ARG A 325 -1.94 -17.04 -1.15
C ARG A 325 -2.84 -18.01 -1.94
N SER A 326 -3.98 -18.40 -1.35
CA SER A 326 -4.91 -19.34 -2.01
C SER A 326 -5.43 -18.79 -3.34
N PHE A 327 -5.77 -17.51 -3.41
CA PHE A 327 -6.19 -16.87 -4.65
C PHE A 327 -5.07 -16.81 -5.71
N LEU A 328 -3.85 -16.46 -5.31
CA LEU A 328 -2.71 -16.32 -6.22
C LEU A 328 -2.21 -17.67 -6.74
N THR A 329 -2.44 -18.78 -6.03
CA THR A 329 -2.02 -20.12 -6.43
C THR A 329 -3.13 -20.96 -7.05
N ALA A 330 -4.38 -20.49 -7.04
CA ALA A 330 -5.51 -21.23 -7.61
C ALA A 330 -5.33 -21.48 -9.12
N SER A 331 -5.79 -22.63 -9.59
CA SER A 331 -5.90 -22.92 -11.03
C SER A 331 -7.27 -22.44 -11.52
N PHE A 332 -7.30 -21.46 -12.44
CA PHE A 332 -8.52 -20.93 -13.05
C PHE A 332 -8.52 -21.22 -14.54
#